data_2175f91d21fe852ee30d1ef3a9f5b3d7
#
_entry.id   2175f91d21fe852ee30d1ef3a9f5b3d7
#
_cell.length_a   1.000
_cell.length_b   1.000
_cell.length_c   1.000
_cell.angle_alpha   90.00
_cell.angle_beta   90.00
_cell.angle_gamma   90.00
#
_symmetry.space_group_name_H-M   'P 1'
#
loop_
_entity.id
_entity.type
_entity.pdbx_description
1 polymer ?
#
loop_
_entity_poly.entity_id
_entity_poly.type
_entity_poly.pdbx_seq_one_letter_code
_entity_poly.pdbx_strand_id
1 'polypeptide(L)'
;MLKNSKYINLRIFIMHSLMKTITKGINMNDMKKIGLTALAGSLVAFSANAAEMTVSGATLLTYTSEDTTEVTGNPFGMKTNLAFTASGEVNGMTVSYYQASKDQFAGMSSARLSIDMGDMGTLAFDQGSGSGLATIDDKTPTAAEEIWDGLDTDGSSGANGLVGAAGNSGVFNYINTFGGVTFNGAARRGSGTKNSDGASSAAGGSAWDFALTTDGSMLGLDGLALGAGYGEKIVGTQADSTPGGDDEHMTAFANYSMGPVTFGYQVSNIDKGGAAAVDQEVSAWGLAFNVNENLSVSYGERDVTFKNPSATDVEESGEGIAIAYTMGSMKIAGNRNEVSNNDNSAGTNDEMTEIAVSFAF
;
A
#
# COMPACT_ATOMS: atom_id res chain seq x y z
N MET A 1 -57.74 -5.24 2.88
CA MET A 1 -57.22 -6.47 2.30
C MET A 1 -57.10 -6.44 0.76
N LEU A 2 -56.84 -5.34 0.10
CA LEU A 2 -56.89 -5.23 -1.38
C LEU A 2 -55.69 -4.50 -2.01
N LYS A 3 -54.61 -4.28 -1.26
CA LYS A 3 -53.38 -3.65 -1.80
C LYS A 3 -52.26 -4.61 -2.24
N ASN A 4 -52.28 -5.86 -1.81
CA ASN A 4 -51.23 -6.82 -2.13
C ASN A 4 -51.39 -7.56 -3.47
N SER A 5 -52.57 -7.52 -4.05
CA SER A 5 -52.86 -8.25 -5.32
C SER A 5 -52.19 -7.61 -6.56
N LYS A 6 -52.05 -6.28 -6.59
CA LYS A 6 -51.43 -5.61 -7.74
C LYS A 6 -49.94 -5.86 -7.87
N TYR A 7 -49.23 -5.98 -6.73
CA TYR A 7 -47.78 -6.20 -6.74
C TYR A 7 -47.39 -7.64 -7.09
N ILE A 8 -48.25 -8.61 -6.74
CA ILE A 8 -48.04 -10.01 -7.10
C ILE A 8 -48.25 -10.23 -8.60
N ASN A 9 -49.25 -9.60 -9.17
CA ASN A 9 -49.51 -9.69 -10.63
C ASN A 9 -48.43 -9.03 -11.46
N LEU A 10 -47.82 -7.92 -10.99
CA LEU A 10 -46.74 -7.25 -11.67
C LEU A 10 -45.44 -8.10 -11.64
N ARG A 11 -45.13 -8.75 -10.53
CA ARG A 11 -44.00 -9.67 -10.43
C ARG A 11 -44.12 -10.88 -11.33
N ILE A 12 -45.30 -11.48 -11.39
CA ILE A 12 -45.57 -12.62 -12.26
C ILE A 12 -45.52 -12.22 -13.74
N PHE A 13 -46.02 -11.04 -14.09
CA PHE A 13 -45.93 -10.51 -15.47
C PHE A 13 -44.51 -10.24 -15.90
N ILE A 14 -43.67 -9.65 -15.03
CA ILE A 14 -42.25 -9.42 -15.29
C ILE A 14 -41.49 -10.73 -15.44
N MET A 15 -41.69 -11.69 -14.54
CA MET A 15 -41.07 -13.01 -14.64
C MET A 15 -41.51 -13.79 -15.89
N HIS A 16 -42.77 -13.70 -16.28
CA HIS A 16 -43.26 -14.36 -17.49
C HIS A 16 -42.74 -13.73 -18.79
N SER A 17 -42.59 -12.40 -18.80
CA SER A 17 -41.96 -11.68 -19.89
C SER A 17 -40.47 -11.99 -20.00
N LEU A 18 -39.74 -12.07 -18.87
CA LEU A 18 -38.33 -12.46 -18.82
C LEU A 18 -38.14 -13.91 -19.31
N MET A 19 -38.98 -14.85 -18.88
CA MET A 19 -38.89 -16.25 -19.29
C MET A 19 -39.18 -16.44 -20.79
N LYS A 20 -40.12 -15.70 -21.37
CA LYS A 20 -40.37 -15.73 -22.82
C LYS A 20 -39.22 -15.18 -23.67
N THR A 21 -38.43 -14.27 -23.11
CA THR A 21 -37.27 -13.72 -23.80
C THR A 21 -36.11 -14.70 -23.76
N ILE A 22 -35.97 -15.48 -22.70
CA ILE A 22 -34.89 -16.48 -22.52
C ILE A 22 -35.08 -17.70 -23.44
N THR A 23 -36.33 -18.07 -23.77
CA THR A 23 -36.62 -19.24 -24.61
C THR A 23 -36.57 -19.00 -26.12
N LYS A 24 -36.42 -17.74 -26.57
CA LYS A 24 -36.19 -17.41 -27.98
C LYS A 24 -34.69 -17.12 -28.16
N GLY A 25 -33.92 -18.13 -28.54
CA GLY A 25 -32.46 -18.07 -28.80
C GLY A 25 -31.87 -16.67 -28.85
N ILE A 26 -31.43 -16.16 -27.70
CA ILE A 26 -30.87 -14.82 -27.60
C ILE A 26 -29.53 -14.81 -28.29
N ASN A 27 -29.42 -14.05 -29.39
CA ASN A 27 -28.17 -13.82 -30.06
C ASN A 27 -27.18 -13.12 -29.10
N MET A 28 -25.92 -13.53 -29.12
CA MET A 28 -24.86 -12.99 -28.25
C MET A 28 -24.72 -11.47 -28.35
N ASN A 29 -25.14 -10.86 -29.48
CA ASN A 29 -25.17 -9.41 -29.64
C ASN A 29 -26.32 -8.73 -28.88
N ASP A 30 -27.41 -9.44 -28.64
CA ASP A 30 -28.54 -8.92 -27.86
C ASP A 30 -28.26 -9.00 -26.35
N MET A 31 -27.52 -10.02 -25.91
CA MET A 31 -27.00 -10.12 -24.53
C MET A 31 -26.04 -8.99 -24.21
N LYS A 32 -25.13 -8.62 -25.13
CA LYS A 32 -24.24 -7.46 -24.96
C LYS A 32 -25.01 -6.15 -24.84
N LYS A 33 -26.07 -5.96 -25.62
CA LYS A 33 -26.92 -4.75 -25.55
C LYS A 33 -27.71 -4.70 -24.23
N ILE A 34 -28.25 -5.83 -23.77
CA ILE A 34 -28.97 -5.93 -22.49
C ILE A 34 -28.01 -5.65 -21.32
N GLY A 35 -26.81 -6.22 -21.34
CA GLY A 35 -25.78 -5.96 -20.34
C GLY A 35 -25.34 -4.48 -20.31
N LEU A 36 -25.15 -3.87 -21.47
CA LEU A 36 -24.77 -2.47 -21.57
C LEU A 36 -25.89 -1.53 -21.10
N THR A 37 -27.14 -1.87 -21.42
CA THR A 37 -28.33 -1.10 -21.00
C THR A 37 -28.59 -1.24 -19.49
N ALA A 38 -28.38 -2.42 -18.92
CA ALA A 38 -28.49 -2.65 -17.48
C ALA A 38 -27.37 -1.90 -16.72
N LEU A 39 -26.16 -1.91 -17.24
CA LEU A 39 -25.06 -1.16 -16.67
C LEU A 39 -25.27 0.36 -16.78
N ALA A 40 -25.72 0.85 -17.93
CA ALA A 40 -26.07 2.25 -18.10
C ALA A 40 -27.27 2.67 -17.24
N GLY A 41 -28.25 1.80 -17.07
CA GLY A 41 -29.40 2.02 -16.19
C GLY A 41 -29.04 2.01 -14.71
N SER A 42 -28.10 1.19 -14.27
CA SER A 42 -27.58 1.21 -12.91
C SER A 42 -26.77 2.47 -12.61
N LEU A 43 -25.97 2.93 -13.57
CA LEU A 43 -25.21 4.20 -13.46
C LEU A 43 -26.14 5.42 -13.38
N VAL A 44 -27.29 5.41 -14.06
CA VAL A 44 -28.30 6.49 -14.00
C VAL A 44 -29.11 6.44 -12.69
N ALA A 45 -29.29 5.27 -12.07
CA ALA A 45 -30.02 5.15 -10.80
C ALA A 45 -29.25 5.74 -9.60
N PHE A 46 -27.93 5.92 -9.70
CA PHE A 46 -27.12 6.60 -8.70
C PHE A 46 -27.06 8.14 -8.87
N SER A 47 -27.75 8.70 -9.83
CA SER A 47 -27.69 10.10 -10.19
C SER A 47 -28.49 11.06 -9.28
N ALA A 48 -28.98 10.61 -8.14
CA ALA A 48 -29.65 11.50 -7.18
C ALA A 48 -28.66 12.30 -6.31
N ASN A 49 -27.41 11.81 -6.16
CA ASN A 49 -26.29 12.57 -5.58
C ASN A 49 -25.11 12.34 -6.53
N ALA A 50 -24.79 13.36 -7.31
CA ALA A 50 -23.74 13.26 -8.33
C ALA A 50 -22.45 12.71 -7.70
N ALA A 51 -22.06 11.51 -8.11
CA ALA A 51 -20.78 10.96 -7.74
C ALA A 51 -19.70 11.91 -8.27
N GLU A 52 -18.91 12.46 -7.35
CA GLU A 52 -17.78 13.29 -7.73
C GLU A 52 -16.68 12.36 -8.25
N MET A 53 -16.23 12.60 -9.47
CA MET A 53 -15.10 11.91 -10.05
C MET A 53 -13.97 12.90 -10.27
N THR A 54 -12.80 12.57 -9.74
CA THR A 54 -11.58 13.35 -9.95
C THR A 54 -10.51 12.51 -10.61
N VAL A 55 -9.67 13.18 -11.38
CA VAL A 55 -8.46 12.62 -11.95
C VAL A 55 -7.30 13.47 -11.46
N SER A 56 -6.27 12.84 -10.96
CA SER A 56 -5.03 13.49 -10.55
C SER A 56 -3.84 12.67 -11.05
N GLY A 57 -2.68 13.26 -11.08
CA GLY A 57 -1.52 12.53 -11.51
C GLY A 57 -0.22 13.28 -11.27
N ALA A 58 0.85 12.54 -11.53
CA ALA A 58 2.19 13.07 -11.52
C ALA A 58 3.02 12.38 -12.62
N THR A 59 3.98 13.08 -13.14
CA THR A 59 5.03 12.50 -13.98
C THR A 59 6.38 12.74 -13.34
N LEU A 60 7.25 11.76 -13.43
CA LEU A 60 8.60 11.77 -12.89
C LEU A 60 9.58 11.47 -14.02
N LEU A 61 10.59 12.29 -14.18
CA LEU A 61 11.76 12.03 -14.99
C LEU A 61 12.96 11.82 -14.08
N THR A 62 13.65 10.70 -14.23
CA THR A 62 14.82 10.36 -13.41
C THR A 62 16.09 10.29 -14.24
N TYR A 63 17.19 10.55 -13.60
CA TYR A 63 18.54 10.19 -14.01
C TYR A 63 19.15 9.40 -12.86
N THR A 64 19.52 8.14 -13.13
CA THR A 64 20.08 7.23 -12.13
C THR A 64 21.49 6.84 -12.51
N SER A 65 22.39 6.81 -11.54
CA SER A 65 23.75 6.30 -11.65
C SER A 65 23.96 5.28 -10.55
N GLU A 66 24.32 4.10 -10.95
CA GLU A 66 24.60 2.94 -10.09
C GLU A 66 26.10 2.72 -9.98
N ASP A 67 26.50 1.78 -9.19
CA ASP A 67 27.91 1.45 -8.97
C ASP A 67 28.59 0.85 -10.21
N THR A 68 29.90 0.63 -10.14
CA THR A 68 30.70 0.14 -11.27
C THR A 68 30.48 -1.35 -11.58
N THR A 69 29.77 -2.10 -10.76
CA THR A 69 29.47 -3.52 -10.95
C THR A 69 28.22 -3.73 -11.76
N GLU A 70 27.38 -2.71 -11.85
CA GLU A 70 26.13 -2.70 -12.59
C GLU A 70 26.28 -2.01 -13.94
N VAL A 71 25.62 -2.59 -14.94
CA VAL A 71 25.53 -1.96 -16.25
C VAL A 71 24.33 -1.02 -16.26
N THR A 72 24.56 0.22 -15.88
CA THR A 72 23.60 1.29 -16.13
C THR A 72 23.39 1.42 -17.64
N GLY A 73 22.39 0.85 -18.21
CA GLY A 73 22.10 0.98 -19.64
C GLY A 73 21.76 2.43 -20.01
N ASN A 74 20.49 2.76 -20.20
CA ASN A 74 20.04 4.13 -20.35
C ASN A 74 19.77 4.72 -18.94
N PRO A 75 20.51 5.75 -18.49
CA PRO A 75 20.35 6.30 -17.14
C PRO A 75 19.05 7.11 -16.96
N PHE A 76 18.31 7.36 -18.03
CA PHE A 76 17.09 8.15 -17.98
C PHE A 76 15.87 7.26 -17.88
N GLY A 77 15.04 7.51 -16.88
CA GLY A 77 13.75 6.87 -16.66
C GLY A 77 12.60 7.88 -16.69
N MET A 78 11.40 7.41 -16.99
CA MET A 78 10.17 8.19 -16.86
C MET A 78 9.08 7.30 -16.25
N LYS A 79 8.39 7.85 -15.26
CA LYS A 79 7.27 7.21 -14.59
C LYS A 79 6.07 8.15 -14.59
N THR A 80 4.89 7.63 -14.87
CA THR A 80 3.65 8.40 -14.80
C THR A 80 2.67 7.69 -13.89
N ASN A 81 2.14 8.42 -12.93
CA ASN A 81 1.12 7.94 -12.03
C ASN A 81 -0.18 8.70 -12.32
N LEU A 82 -1.25 7.98 -12.62
CA LEU A 82 -2.58 8.52 -12.79
C LEU A 82 -3.52 7.86 -11.80
N ALA A 83 -4.25 8.69 -11.05
CA ALA A 83 -5.24 8.24 -10.09
C ALA A 83 -6.64 8.72 -10.47
N PHE A 84 -7.59 7.82 -10.36
CA PHE A 84 -9.02 8.08 -10.51
C PHE A 84 -9.69 7.86 -9.16
N THR A 85 -10.42 8.86 -8.69
CA THR A 85 -11.22 8.76 -7.47
C THR A 85 -12.67 9.05 -7.78
N ALA A 86 -13.56 8.23 -7.28
CA ALA A 86 -15.00 8.48 -7.32
C ALA A 86 -15.59 8.34 -5.93
N SER A 87 -16.52 9.21 -5.55
CA SER A 87 -17.21 9.12 -4.27
C SER A 87 -18.69 9.45 -4.42
N GLY A 88 -19.50 8.88 -3.55
CA GLY A 88 -20.93 9.13 -3.48
C GLY A 88 -21.49 8.73 -2.14
N GLU A 89 -22.69 9.19 -1.82
CA GLU A 89 -23.37 8.89 -0.58
C GLU A 89 -24.41 7.78 -0.76
N VAL A 90 -24.40 6.81 0.14
CA VAL A 90 -25.40 5.71 0.20
C VAL A 90 -25.89 5.57 1.63
N ASN A 91 -27.17 5.89 1.89
CA ASN A 91 -27.79 5.78 3.23
C ASN A 91 -27.01 6.49 4.35
N GLY A 92 -26.47 7.69 4.06
CA GLY A 92 -25.71 8.50 5.02
C GLY A 92 -24.26 8.03 5.22
N MET A 93 -23.80 7.05 4.45
CA MET A 93 -22.40 6.62 4.42
C MET A 93 -21.73 7.10 3.14
N THR A 94 -20.48 7.54 3.21
CA THR A 94 -19.70 7.87 2.03
C THR A 94 -19.04 6.61 1.48
N VAL A 95 -19.38 6.26 0.24
CA VAL A 95 -18.73 5.19 -0.51
C VAL A 95 -17.76 5.82 -1.49
N SER A 96 -16.50 5.42 -1.44
CA SER A 96 -15.46 5.92 -2.34
C SER A 96 -14.70 4.79 -3.00
N TYR A 97 -14.27 5.06 -4.23
CA TYR A 97 -13.42 4.18 -5.01
C TYR A 97 -12.19 4.94 -5.48
N TYR A 98 -11.05 4.33 -5.31
CA TYR A 98 -9.76 4.82 -5.78
C TYR A 98 -9.12 3.76 -6.67
N GLN A 99 -8.47 4.21 -7.74
CA GLN A 99 -7.67 3.38 -8.63
C GLN A 99 -6.50 4.20 -9.16
N ALA A 100 -5.30 3.63 -9.13
CA ALA A 100 -4.12 4.25 -9.71
C ALA A 100 -3.37 3.29 -10.64
N SER A 101 -2.68 3.88 -11.62
CA SER A 101 -1.61 3.24 -12.37
C SER A 101 -0.27 3.76 -11.87
N LYS A 102 0.74 2.92 -11.81
CA LYS A 102 2.08 3.28 -11.31
C LYS A 102 3.03 3.66 -12.43
N ASP A 103 2.81 3.14 -13.62
CA ASP A 103 3.68 3.28 -14.78
C ASP A 103 2.88 3.56 -16.03
N GLN A 104 3.49 4.21 -17.02
CA GLN A 104 2.88 4.48 -18.31
C GLN A 104 2.45 3.21 -19.08
N PHE A 105 3.05 2.06 -18.82
CA PHE A 105 2.76 0.79 -19.47
C PHE A 105 2.17 -0.26 -18.53
N ALA A 106 2.19 -0.02 -17.23
CA ALA A 106 1.56 -0.90 -16.27
C ALA A 106 0.05 -0.64 -16.22
N GLY A 107 -0.71 -1.68 -16.04
CA GLY A 107 -2.13 -1.57 -15.74
C GLY A 107 -2.38 -0.90 -14.38
N MET A 108 -3.33 -1.40 -13.62
CA MET A 108 -3.55 -0.91 -12.26
C MET A 108 -2.40 -1.33 -11.33
N SER A 109 -1.88 -0.39 -10.55
CA SER A 109 -0.98 -0.66 -9.45
C SER A 109 -1.75 -0.85 -8.15
N SER A 110 -2.83 -0.10 -7.95
CA SER A 110 -3.62 -0.14 -6.73
C SER A 110 -5.08 0.21 -7.01
N ALA A 111 -5.97 -0.37 -6.20
CA ALA A 111 -7.38 -0.01 -6.18
C ALA A 111 -7.93 -0.21 -4.76
N ARG A 112 -8.88 0.63 -4.36
CA ARG A 112 -9.51 0.56 -3.04
C ARG A 112 -10.96 0.96 -3.11
N LEU A 113 -11.83 0.12 -2.54
CA LEU A 113 -13.22 0.46 -2.27
C LEU A 113 -13.35 0.73 -0.78
N SER A 114 -13.86 1.89 -0.40
CA SER A 114 -14.04 2.29 1.00
C SER A 114 -15.48 2.68 1.28
N ILE A 115 -15.93 2.36 2.50
CA ILE A 115 -17.22 2.75 3.06
C ILE A 115 -16.92 3.47 4.37
N ASP A 116 -17.08 4.77 4.38
CA ASP A 116 -16.99 5.59 5.59
C ASP A 116 -18.35 5.61 6.29
N MET A 117 -18.36 5.09 7.51
CA MET A 117 -19.55 4.93 8.36
C MET A 117 -19.62 5.99 9.48
N GLY A 118 -18.87 7.09 9.35
CA GLY A 118 -18.76 8.14 10.36
C GLY A 118 -18.09 7.63 11.64
N ASP A 119 -18.71 7.83 12.79
CA ASP A 119 -18.17 7.43 14.10
C ASP A 119 -17.84 5.93 14.21
N MET A 120 -18.40 5.11 13.34
CA MET A 120 -18.10 3.68 13.29
C MET A 120 -16.82 3.36 12.49
N GLY A 121 -16.13 4.36 11.96
CA GLY A 121 -14.91 4.19 11.19
C GLY A 121 -15.14 3.83 9.73
N THR A 122 -14.06 3.47 9.05
CA THR A 122 -14.03 3.14 7.63
C THR A 122 -13.70 1.67 7.43
N LEU A 123 -14.56 0.98 6.69
CA LEU A 123 -14.29 -0.36 6.17
C LEU A 123 -13.86 -0.26 4.71
N ALA A 124 -12.80 -0.94 4.34
CA ALA A 124 -12.32 -0.95 2.96
C ALA A 124 -11.95 -2.36 2.48
N PHE A 125 -11.96 -2.52 1.16
CA PHE A 125 -11.30 -3.62 0.47
C PHE A 125 -10.17 -3.06 -0.39
N ASP A 126 -8.96 -3.51 -0.13
CA ASP A 126 -7.72 -2.95 -0.65
C ASP A 126 -7.01 -3.91 -1.62
N GLN A 127 -6.49 -3.32 -2.69
CA GLN A 127 -5.73 -3.97 -3.75
C GLN A 127 -4.47 -3.12 -4.05
N GLY A 128 -3.55 -3.06 -3.10
CA GLY A 128 -2.24 -2.44 -3.32
C GLY A 128 -2.08 -0.98 -2.84
N SER A 129 -3.03 -0.42 -2.07
CA SER A 129 -2.89 0.94 -1.52
C SER A 129 -2.30 1.01 -0.12
N GLY A 130 -2.08 -0.13 0.52
CA GLY A 130 -1.52 -0.22 1.88
C GLY A 130 -2.59 -0.23 2.96
N SER A 131 -2.49 -1.20 3.86
CA SER A 131 -3.45 -1.42 4.95
C SER A 131 -2.74 -2.01 6.16
N GLY A 132 -3.31 -1.80 7.36
CA GLY A 132 -2.78 -2.38 8.58
C GLY A 132 -1.35 -1.95 8.89
N LEU A 133 -0.49 -2.92 9.14
CA LEU A 133 0.91 -2.72 9.49
C LEU A 133 1.72 -2.03 8.38
N ALA A 134 1.38 -2.30 7.10
CA ALA A 134 2.04 -1.66 5.96
C ALA A 134 1.84 -0.13 5.89
N THR A 135 0.99 0.44 6.72
CA THR A 135 0.85 1.91 6.81
C THR A 135 1.91 2.57 7.67
N ILE A 136 2.71 1.77 8.37
CA ILE A 136 3.79 2.24 9.24
C ILE A 136 5.11 1.48 9.01
N ASP A 137 5.29 0.90 7.83
CA ASP A 137 6.49 0.13 7.48
C ASP A 137 7.73 1.01 7.24
N ASP A 138 7.53 2.27 6.85
CA ASP A 138 8.57 3.26 6.58
C ASP A 138 8.23 4.62 7.22
N LYS A 139 8.72 4.89 8.40
CA LYS A 139 8.40 6.14 9.14
C LYS A 139 9.60 6.99 9.50
N THR A 140 10.78 6.66 9.03
CA THR A 140 11.95 7.53 9.23
C THR A 140 11.86 8.78 8.34
N PRO A 141 12.15 9.98 8.88
CA PRO A 141 12.05 11.21 8.12
C PRO A 141 13.05 11.28 6.97
N THR A 142 12.57 11.61 5.78
CA THR A 142 13.40 11.84 4.59
C THR A 142 12.95 13.08 3.81
N ALA A 143 13.87 13.71 3.04
CA ALA A 143 13.57 14.83 2.16
C ALA A 143 13.07 14.40 0.78
N ALA A 144 13.47 13.22 0.32
CA ALA A 144 13.11 12.69 -1.00
C ALA A 144 12.61 11.24 -0.89
N GLU A 145 13.38 10.29 -1.35
CA GLU A 145 13.08 8.86 -1.25
C GLU A 145 13.72 8.27 0.02
N GLU A 146 13.37 7.04 0.35
CA GLU A 146 13.94 6.29 1.46
C GLU A 146 15.41 5.96 1.19
N ILE A 147 16.18 5.74 2.26
CA ILE A 147 17.63 5.47 2.18
C ILE A 147 17.99 4.12 1.54
N TRP A 148 17.01 3.28 1.27
CA TRP A 148 17.15 1.99 0.57
C TRP A 148 16.57 2.01 -0.84
N ASP A 149 16.01 3.15 -1.27
CA ASP A 149 15.44 3.26 -2.61
C ASP A 149 16.54 3.18 -3.68
N GLY A 150 16.25 2.40 -4.72
CA GLY A 150 17.13 2.20 -5.87
C GLY A 150 18.33 1.29 -5.63
N LEU A 151 18.55 0.78 -4.42
CA LEU A 151 19.58 -0.21 -4.17
C LEU A 151 19.14 -1.57 -4.70
N ASP A 152 20.02 -2.25 -5.44
CA ASP A 152 19.75 -3.56 -6.01
C ASP A 152 19.89 -4.65 -4.94
N THR A 153 18.78 -5.00 -4.37
CA THR A 153 18.67 -6.07 -3.38
C THR A 153 18.17 -7.34 -4.03
N ASP A 154 18.90 -7.84 -5.01
CA ASP A 154 18.76 -9.15 -5.69
C ASP A 154 17.29 -9.64 -5.80
N GLY A 155 16.42 -8.79 -6.32
CA GLY A 155 15.02 -9.10 -6.64
C GLY A 155 14.01 -8.95 -5.51
N SER A 156 14.44 -8.56 -4.32
CA SER A 156 13.55 -8.02 -3.31
C SER A 156 13.84 -6.52 -3.15
N SER A 157 12.89 -5.69 -3.43
CA SER A 157 12.97 -4.26 -3.15
C SER A 157 13.68 -4.03 -1.81
N GLY A 158 14.68 -3.18 -1.70
CA GLY A 158 15.51 -2.86 -0.53
C GLY A 158 14.84 -2.61 0.82
N ALA A 159 13.63 -3.09 0.98
CA ALA A 159 12.78 -3.01 2.15
C ALA A 159 12.85 -4.26 3.03
N ASN A 160 13.99 -4.96 3.07
CA ASN A 160 14.17 -6.09 3.97
C ASN A 160 13.86 -5.68 5.41
N GLY A 161 13.03 -6.46 6.07
CA GLY A 161 12.64 -6.24 7.45
C GLY A 161 11.61 -5.12 7.70
N LEU A 162 11.09 -4.45 6.67
CA LEU A 162 9.98 -3.51 6.77
C LEU A 162 8.72 -4.15 6.19
N VAL A 163 7.58 -4.13 6.92
CA VAL A 163 6.56 -5.09 6.55
C VAL A 163 5.15 -4.85 6.98
N GLY A 164 4.23 -5.32 6.13
CA GLY A 164 2.91 -5.69 6.49
C GLY A 164 2.70 -7.21 6.38
N ALA A 165 2.21 -7.89 7.40
CA ALA A 165 1.93 -9.32 7.38
C ALA A 165 0.76 -9.65 6.46
N ALA A 166 -0.32 -8.87 6.50
CA ALA A 166 -1.48 -9.05 5.63
C ALA A 166 -1.16 -8.75 4.16
N GLY A 167 -0.07 -7.99 3.92
CA GLY A 167 0.27 -7.51 2.59
C GLY A 167 -0.78 -6.52 2.09
N ASN A 168 -0.74 -6.22 0.79
CA ASN A 168 -1.51 -5.14 0.21
C ASN A 168 -2.43 -5.56 -0.96
N SER A 169 -2.76 -6.83 -1.11
CA SER A 169 -3.66 -7.31 -2.16
C SER A 169 -4.75 -8.23 -1.63
N GLY A 170 -6.01 -7.91 -1.92
CA GLY A 170 -7.16 -8.69 -1.49
C GLY A 170 -7.43 -8.61 0.01
N VAL A 171 -7.22 -7.45 0.59
CA VAL A 171 -7.22 -7.21 2.03
C VAL A 171 -8.47 -6.47 2.46
N PHE A 172 -9.17 -6.99 3.48
CA PHE A 172 -10.15 -6.21 4.23
C PHE A 172 -9.42 -5.35 5.25
N ASN A 173 -9.72 -4.06 5.25
CA ASN A 173 -9.11 -3.08 6.12
C ASN A 173 -10.18 -2.33 6.92
N TYR A 174 -9.92 -2.11 8.20
CA TYR A 174 -10.77 -1.28 9.06
C TYR A 174 -9.92 -0.22 9.75
N ILE A 175 -10.37 1.03 9.67
CA ILE A 175 -9.71 2.17 10.28
C ILE A 175 -10.70 2.90 11.17
N ASN A 176 -10.29 3.23 12.40
CA ASN A 176 -11.04 4.13 13.28
C ASN A 176 -10.10 4.81 14.27
N THR A 177 -10.51 5.98 14.76
CA THR A 177 -9.75 6.76 15.76
C THR A 177 -10.53 6.82 17.07
N PHE A 178 -9.91 6.38 18.14
CA PHE A 178 -10.49 6.33 19.48
C PHE A 178 -9.62 7.17 20.43
N GLY A 179 -10.15 8.30 20.91
CA GLY A 179 -9.45 9.13 21.89
C GLY A 179 -8.06 9.61 21.46
N GLY A 180 -7.86 9.88 20.15
CA GLY A 180 -6.57 10.33 19.60
C GLY A 180 -5.62 9.21 19.18
N VAL A 181 -6.00 7.93 19.37
CA VAL A 181 -5.27 6.79 18.82
C VAL A 181 -6.01 6.25 17.60
N THR A 182 -5.33 6.17 16.48
CA THR A 182 -5.87 5.56 15.26
C THR A 182 -5.49 4.08 15.21
N PHE A 183 -6.50 3.23 15.11
CA PHE A 183 -6.37 1.81 14.81
C PHE A 183 -6.52 1.60 13.30
N ASN A 184 -5.61 0.84 12.71
CA ASN A 184 -5.67 0.41 11.32
C ASN A 184 -5.43 -1.10 11.30
N GLY A 185 -6.48 -1.89 11.09
CA GLY A 185 -6.41 -3.34 11.08
C GLY A 185 -6.65 -3.89 9.68
N ALA A 186 -5.92 -4.92 9.32
CA ALA A 186 -6.00 -5.57 8.02
C ALA A 186 -6.09 -7.09 8.15
N ALA A 187 -6.85 -7.72 7.28
CA ALA A 187 -6.95 -9.17 7.22
C ALA A 187 -7.21 -9.65 5.80
N ARG A 188 -6.56 -10.73 5.42
CA ARG A 188 -6.85 -11.44 4.18
C ARG A 188 -6.95 -12.94 4.41
N ARG A 189 -7.74 -13.59 3.60
CA ARG A 189 -7.73 -15.04 3.50
C ARG A 189 -6.91 -15.43 2.27
N GLY A 190 -5.79 -16.10 2.51
CA GLY A 190 -5.01 -16.69 1.44
C GLY A 190 -5.74 -17.92 0.87
N SER A 191 -5.72 -18.08 -0.43
CA SER A 191 -6.07 -19.32 -1.09
C SER A 191 -5.27 -19.41 -2.38
N GLY A 192 -4.85 -20.59 -2.74
CA GLY A 192 -4.24 -20.84 -4.06
C GLY A 192 -5.25 -20.75 -5.22
N THR A 193 -6.52 -20.48 -4.93
CA THR A 193 -7.60 -20.45 -5.93
C THR A 193 -8.09 -19.03 -6.08
N LYS A 194 -7.97 -18.51 -7.29
CA LYS A 194 -8.50 -17.18 -7.64
C LYS A 194 -10.02 -17.21 -7.72
N ASN A 195 -10.67 -16.18 -7.19
CA ASN A 195 -12.06 -15.93 -7.50
C ASN A 195 -12.20 -15.51 -8.98
N SER A 196 -13.22 -16.01 -9.66
CA SER A 196 -13.42 -15.77 -11.09
C SER A 196 -13.87 -14.35 -11.44
N ASP A 197 -14.44 -13.61 -10.47
CA ASP A 197 -15.07 -12.31 -10.72
C ASP A 197 -14.22 -11.11 -10.29
N GLY A 198 -13.08 -11.35 -9.71
CA GLY A 198 -12.18 -10.28 -9.28
C GLY A 198 -10.78 -10.80 -9.12
N ALA A 199 -9.84 -10.14 -9.74
CA ALA A 199 -8.46 -10.49 -9.60
C ALA A 199 -7.93 -10.06 -8.23
N SER A 200 -8.13 -10.87 -7.19
CA SER A 200 -7.20 -10.81 -6.09
C SER A 200 -6.14 -11.89 -6.32
N SER A 201 -4.94 -11.47 -6.58
CA SER A 201 -3.82 -12.38 -6.74
C SER A 201 -3.11 -12.62 -5.41
N ALA A 202 -3.84 -12.82 -4.33
CA ALA A 202 -3.21 -13.21 -3.08
C ALA A 202 -2.65 -14.63 -3.23
N ALA A 203 -1.46 -14.71 -3.78
CA ALA A 203 -0.62 -15.87 -3.63
C ALA A 203 -0.01 -15.80 -2.23
N GLY A 204 -0.43 -16.68 -1.34
CA GLY A 204 0.11 -16.72 0.03
C GLY A 204 -0.92 -17.13 1.06
N GLY A 205 -0.49 -17.41 2.27
CA GLY A 205 -1.33 -17.80 3.39
C GLY A 205 -2.31 -16.72 3.84
N SER A 206 -3.26 -17.11 4.67
CA SER A 206 -4.07 -16.15 5.42
C SER A 206 -3.17 -15.30 6.30
N ALA A 207 -3.51 -14.03 6.48
CA ALA A 207 -2.75 -13.13 7.31
C ALA A 207 -3.65 -12.08 7.93
N TRP A 208 -3.19 -11.52 9.03
CA TRP A 208 -3.80 -10.37 9.67
C TRP A 208 -2.72 -9.52 10.30
N ASP A 209 -2.95 -8.25 10.39
CA ASP A 209 -2.10 -7.32 11.10
C ASP A 209 -2.87 -6.08 11.57
N PHE A 210 -2.24 -5.29 12.41
CA PHE A 210 -2.74 -4.00 12.79
C PHE A 210 -1.61 -3.02 13.10
N ALA A 211 -1.92 -1.74 12.95
CA ALA A 211 -1.12 -0.62 13.42
C ALA A 211 -1.94 0.28 14.35
N LEU A 212 -1.30 0.78 15.38
CA LEU A 212 -1.78 1.85 16.25
C LEU A 212 -0.88 3.05 16.05
N THR A 213 -1.46 4.20 15.77
CA THR A 213 -0.72 5.45 15.61
C THR A 213 -1.36 6.57 16.43
N THR A 214 -0.53 7.48 16.92
CA THR A 214 -1.00 8.70 17.58
C THR A 214 -0.04 9.86 17.30
N ASP A 215 -0.57 11.06 17.24
CA ASP A 215 0.24 12.26 17.42
C ASP A 215 0.48 12.50 18.92
N GLY A 216 1.43 13.30 19.29
CA GLY A 216 1.77 13.54 20.69
C GLY A 216 0.77 14.41 21.46
N SER A 217 -0.33 14.82 20.85
CA SER A 217 -1.32 15.72 21.48
C SER A 217 -1.93 15.13 22.75
N MET A 218 -2.16 13.81 22.77
CA MET A 218 -2.62 13.10 23.97
C MET A 218 -1.66 13.19 25.16
N LEU A 219 -0.37 13.34 24.87
CA LEU A 219 0.71 13.43 25.88
C LEU A 219 1.08 14.90 26.18
N GLY A 220 0.45 15.87 25.48
CA GLY A 220 0.83 17.28 25.56
C GLY A 220 2.20 17.56 24.91
N LEU A 221 2.65 16.73 23.99
CA LEU A 221 3.92 16.84 23.29
C LEU A 221 3.67 17.12 21.80
N ASP A 222 3.56 18.40 21.48
CA ASP A 222 3.42 18.82 20.08
C ASP A 222 4.64 18.39 19.26
N GLY A 223 4.40 17.94 18.03
CA GLY A 223 5.44 17.46 17.11
C GLY A 223 5.86 16.00 17.29
N LEU A 224 5.39 15.30 18.31
CA LEU A 224 5.62 13.87 18.48
C LEU A 224 4.61 13.06 17.64
N ALA A 225 5.09 12.04 16.92
CA ALA A 225 4.27 11.02 16.30
C ALA A 225 4.80 9.64 16.70
N LEU A 226 3.92 8.77 17.11
CA LEU A 226 4.23 7.42 17.56
C LEU A 226 3.39 6.40 16.81
N GLY A 227 3.95 5.23 16.59
CA GLY A 227 3.19 4.10 16.10
C GLY A 227 3.83 2.78 16.46
N ALA A 228 2.99 1.76 16.57
CA ALA A 228 3.44 0.38 16.75
C ALA A 228 2.38 -0.57 16.16
N GLY A 229 2.82 -1.73 15.72
CA GLY A 229 1.91 -2.71 15.18
C GLY A 229 2.51 -4.11 15.19
N TYR A 230 1.62 -5.07 14.96
CA TYR A 230 1.94 -6.49 14.95
C TYR A 230 1.05 -7.21 13.92
N GLY A 231 1.54 -8.31 13.40
CA GLY A 231 0.77 -9.16 12.51
C GLY A 231 1.35 -10.56 12.36
N GLU A 232 0.52 -11.44 11.82
CA GLU A 232 0.88 -12.83 11.56
C GLU A 232 0.49 -13.23 10.13
N LYS A 233 1.33 -14.01 9.50
CA LYS A 233 1.09 -14.58 8.19
C LYS A 233 1.32 -16.09 8.25
N ILE A 234 0.29 -16.85 7.91
CA ILE A 234 0.37 -18.31 7.79
C ILE A 234 1.24 -18.65 6.58
N VAL A 235 2.37 -19.32 6.83
CA VAL A 235 3.27 -19.81 5.78
C VAL A 235 2.83 -21.20 5.39
N GLY A 236 2.41 -21.36 4.14
CA GLY A 236 1.95 -22.63 3.60
C GLY A 236 0.50 -22.61 3.11
N THR A 237 0.08 -23.65 2.45
CA THR A 237 -1.31 -23.83 2.06
C THR A 237 -2.10 -24.36 3.26
N GLN A 238 -3.33 -23.96 3.40
CA GLN A 238 -4.26 -24.43 4.46
C GLN A 238 -4.42 -25.98 4.51
N ALA A 239 -3.87 -26.70 3.55
CA ALA A 239 -3.82 -28.16 3.47
C ALA A 239 -2.51 -28.74 4.00
N ASP A 240 -1.49 -27.90 4.21
CA ASP A 240 -0.18 -28.33 4.66
C ASP A 240 -0.06 -28.04 6.15
N SER A 241 -0.43 -29.03 6.95
CA SER A 241 -0.17 -29.04 8.39
C SER A 241 1.31 -29.33 8.71
N THR A 242 2.20 -28.92 7.84
CA THR A 242 3.63 -29.00 8.13
C THR A 242 3.92 -27.99 9.23
N PRO A 243 4.54 -28.38 10.35
CA PRO A 243 4.88 -27.47 11.43
C PRO A 243 6.08 -26.61 11.01
N GLY A 244 5.83 -25.61 10.24
CA GLY A 244 6.63 -24.42 10.14
C GLY A 244 5.77 -23.32 10.74
N GLY A 245 6.20 -22.63 11.76
CA GLY A 245 5.43 -21.62 12.44
C GLY A 245 4.91 -20.54 11.48
N ASP A 246 4.01 -19.71 11.95
CA ASP A 246 3.55 -18.54 11.20
C ASP A 246 4.67 -17.47 11.20
N ASP A 247 4.77 -16.65 10.14
CA ASP A 247 5.64 -15.49 10.18
C ASP A 247 5.01 -14.42 11.08
N GLU A 248 5.76 -13.93 12.05
CA GLU A 248 5.36 -12.84 12.93
C GLU A 248 6.07 -11.55 12.52
N HIS A 249 5.32 -10.47 12.44
CA HIS A 249 5.81 -9.16 12.01
C HIS A 249 5.52 -8.11 13.07
N MET A 250 6.53 -7.35 13.47
CA MET A 250 6.40 -6.24 14.39
C MET A 250 7.08 -5.00 13.85
N THR A 251 6.52 -3.83 14.14
CA THR A 251 7.21 -2.55 13.94
C THR A 251 6.79 -1.53 14.98
N ALA A 252 7.67 -0.62 15.31
CA ALA A 252 7.37 0.54 16.14
C ALA A 252 8.24 1.72 15.70
N PHE A 253 7.67 2.93 15.72
CA PHE A 253 8.39 4.15 15.40
C PHE A 253 8.07 5.29 16.37
N ALA A 254 9.01 6.23 16.45
CA ALA A 254 8.82 7.51 17.10
C ALA A 254 9.48 8.61 16.27
N ASN A 255 8.71 9.63 15.88
CA ASN A 255 9.21 10.82 15.19
C ASN A 255 8.94 12.06 16.02
N TYR A 256 9.89 12.95 16.09
CA TYR A 256 9.75 14.21 16.79
C TYR A 256 10.18 15.39 15.92
N SER A 257 9.25 16.32 15.71
CA SER A 257 9.47 17.54 14.95
C SER A 257 9.65 18.74 15.89
N MET A 258 10.76 19.45 15.78
CA MET A 258 11.06 20.65 16.52
C MET A 258 11.48 21.78 15.57
N GLY A 259 10.55 22.69 15.29
CA GLY A 259 10.76 23.73 14.29
C GLY A 259 11.05 23.13 12.90
N PRO A 260 12.18 23.46 12.25
CA PRO A 260 12.49 22.95 10.93
C PRO A 260 13.13 21.54 10.92
N VAL A 261 13.37 20.95 12.07
CA VAL A 261 14.06 19.66 12.21
C VAL A 261 13.07 18.57 12.60
N THR A 262 13.14 17.43 11.94
CA THR A 262 12.43 16.20 12.34
C THR A 262 13.45 15.08 12.51
N PHE A 263 13.46 14.45 13.67
CA PHE A 263 14.20 13.22 13.95
C PHE A 263 13.23 12.06 14.10
N GLY A 264 13.58 10.90 13.56
CA GLY A 264 12.78 9.69 13.68
C GLY A 264 13.63 8.45 13.93
N TYR A 265 13.04 7.50 14.62
CA TYR A 265 13.63 6.18 14.87
C TYR A 265 12.54 5.12 14.70
N GLN A 266 12.89 4.03 14.04
CA GLN A 266 12.00 2.90 13.80
C GLN A 266 12.73 1.59 14.07
N VAL A 267 12.02 0.62 14.61
CA VAL A 267 12.46 -0.76 14.75
C VAL A 267 11.42 -1.69 14.15
N SER A 268 11.88 -2.73 13.48
CA SER A 268 11.00 -3.77 12.92
C SER A 268 11.63 -5.15 13.15
N ASN A 269 10.78 -6.16 13.22
CA ASN A 269 11.20 -7.55 13.37
C ASN A 269 10.30 -8.43 12.51
N ILE A 270 10.91 -9.39 11.81
CA ILE A 270 10.24 -10.52 11.17
C ILE A 270 10.81 -11.80 11.74
N ASP A 271 10.00 -12.50 12.50
CA ASP A 271 10.26 -13.88 12.92
C ASP A 271 9.57 -14.80 11.90
N LYS A 272 10.37 -15.48 11.10
CA LYS A 272 9.87 -16.36 10.04
C LYS A 272 9.68 -17.76 10.59
N GLY A 273 8.46 -18.24 10.54
CA GLY A 273 8.12 -19.58 10.99
C GLY A 273 8.84 -20.67 10.19
N GLY A 274 9.81 -21.33 10.78
CA GLY A 274 10.52 -22.45 10.19
C GLY A 274 11.95 -22.59 10.71
N ALA A 275 12.36 -23.79 11.06
CA ALA A 275 13.68 -24.05 11.67
C ALA A 275 14.90 -23.68 10.79
N ALA A 276 14.68 -23.42 9.50
CA ALA A 276 15.70 -22.99 8.56
C ALA A 276 15.45 -21.59 8.00
N ALA A 277 14.43 -20.91 8.49
CA ALA A 277 14.12 -19.55 8.08
C ALA A 277 15.13 -18.54 8.66
N VAL A 278 15.32 -17.45 7.97
CA VAL A 278 16.19 -16.36 8.39
C VAL A 278 15.30 -15.24 8.93
N ASP A 279 15.39 -14.99 10.24
CA ASP A 279 14.68 -13.89 10.86
C ASP A 279 15.39 -12.57 10.56
N GLN A 280 14.67 -11.46 10.67
CA GLN A 280 15.21 -10.14 10.38
C GLN A 280 14.90 -9.19 11.53
N GLU A 281 15.93 -8.53 12.04
CA GLU A 281 15.82 -7.44 13.00
C GLU A 281 16.29 -6.15 12.32
N VAL A 282 15.45 -5.13 12.29
CA VAL A 282 15.73 -3.87 11.62
C VAL A 282 15.73 -2.73 12.62
N SER A 283 16.71 -1.86 12.51
CA SER A 283 16.67 -0.53 13.09
C SER A 283 16.96 0.53 12.03
N ALA A 284 16.23 1.63 12.07
CA ALA A 284 16.43 2.74 11.17
C ALA A 284 16.25 4.06 11.91
N TRP A 285 17.03 5.06 11.52
CA TRP A 285 16.81 6.42 11.97
C TRP A 285 16.98 7.42 10.83
N GLY A 286 16.34 8.57 10.96
CA GLY A 286 16.41 9.63 9.99
C GLY A 286 16.36 11.00 10.64
N LEU A 287 17.05 11.94 10.02
CA LEU A 287 17.05 13.35 10.38
C LEU A 287 16.74 14.16 9.13
N ALA A 288 15.62 14.85 9.12
CA ALA A 288 15.23 15.77 8.06
C ALA A 288 15.29 17.23 8.55
N PHE A 289 15.75 18.12 7.69
CA PHE A 289 15.86 19.54 7.96
C PHE A 289 15.27 20.38 6.81
N ASN A 290 14.23 21.15 7.13
CA ASN A 290 13.66 22.15 6.23
C ASN A 290 14.50 23.41 6.27
N VAL A 291 15.40 23.59 5.30
CA VAL A 291 16.28 24.76 5.19
C VAL A 291 15.45 26.05 5.00
N ASN A 292 14.38 25.93 4.23
CA ASN A 292 13.35 26.95 4.04
C ASN A 292 12.06 26.30 3.53
N GLU A 293 11.05 27.09 3.18
CA GLU A 293 9.74 26.61 2.70
C GLU A 293 9.81 25.70 1.45
N ASN A 294 10.88 25.79 0.67
CA ASN A 294 11.02 25.10 -0.60
C ASN A 294 12.13 24.04 -0.60
N LEU A 295 13.10 24.14 0.30
CA LEU A 295 14.31 23.30 0.32
C LEU A 295 14.37 22.49 1.60
N SER A 296 14.49 21.18 1.45
CA SER A 296 14.73 20.22 2.53
C SER A 296 15.94 19.34 2.23
N VAL A 297 16.58 18.87 3.28
CA VAL A 297 17.68 17.90 3.23
C VAL A 297 17.45 16.84 4.30
N SER A 298 17.96 15.64 4.09
CA SER A 298 17.90 14.57 5.10
C SER A 298 19.11 13.68 5.03
N TYR A 299 19.36 13.01 6.13
CA TYR A 299 20.29 11.89 6.25
C TYR A 299 19.67 10.83 7.15
N GLY A 300 19.93 9.55 6.85
CA GLY A 300 19.47 8.44 7.66
C GLY A 300 20.35 7.22 7.52
N GLU A 301 20.18 6.30 8.45
CA GLU A 301 20.84 5.00 8.46
C GLU A 301 19.80 3.91 8.76
N ARG A 302 20.04 2.73 8.22
CA ARG A 302 19.26 1.51 8.44
C ARG A 302 20.16 0.31 8.55
N ASP A 303 19.99 -0.47 9.60
CA ASP A 303 20.65 -1.76 9.77
C ASP A 303 19.62 -2.87 9.76
N VAL A 304 19.93 -3.96 9.06
CA VAL A 304 19.16 -5.21 9.04
C VAL A 304 20.05 -6.35 9.47
N THR A 305 19.77 -6.95 10.63
CA THR A 305 20.45 -8.16 11.06
C THR A 305 19.68 -9.39 10.60
N PHE A 306 20.28 -10.16 9.72
CA PHE A 306 19.78 -11.46 9.29
C PHE A 306 20.23 -12.53 10.27
N LYS A 307 19.29 -13.11 11.02
CA LYS A 307 19.53 -14.17 11.98
C LYS A 307 19.58 -15.53 11.29
N ASN A 308 20.76 -15.95 10.92
CA ASN A 308 20.96 -17.17 10.17
C ASN A 308 20.99 -18.38 11.10
N PRO A 309 20.02 -19.33 11.04
CA PRO A 309 19.91 -20.43 12.01
C PRO A 309 21.06 -21.46 11.91
N SER A 310 21.80 -21.47 10.81
CA SER A 310 22.88 -22.45 10.55
C SER A 310 24.18 -21.80 10.08
N ALA A 311 24.29 -20.47 10.11
CA ALA A 311 25.45 -19.71 9.70
C ALA A 311 25.68 -18.52 10.64
N THR A 312 26.73 -17.74 10.40
CA THR A 312 26.96 -16.49 11.09
C THR A 312 25.90 -15.48 10.64
N ASP A 313 25.36 -14.72 11.57
CA ASP A 313 24.48 -13.60 11.26
C ASP A 313 25.19 -12.60 10.37
N VAL A 314 24.44 -12.00 9.45
CA VAL A 314 24.93 -10.94 8.56
C VAL A 314 24.17 -9.65 8.93
N GLU A 315 24.92 -8.58 9.07
CA GLU A 315 24.37 -7.23 9.26
C GLU A 315 24.51 -6.45 7.95
N GLU A 316 23.39 -6.16 7.32
CA GLU A 316 23.29 -5.21 6.21
C GLU A 316 23.24 -3.81 6.82
N SER A 317 24.08 -2.91 6.37
CA SER A 317 24.12 -1.53 6.86
C SER A 317 24.00 -0.57 5.71
N GLY A 318 22.94 0.23 5.72
CA GLY A 318 22.62 1.21 4.69
C GLY A 318 22.61 2.63 5.23
N GLU A 319 23.08 3.57 4.41
CA GLU A 319 22.99 5.00 4.69
C GLU A 319 22.56 5.78 3.45
N GLY A 320 21.92 6.93 3.66
CA GLY A 320 21.46 7.75 2.56
C GLY A 320 21.36 9.23 2.90
N ILE A 321 21.65 10.04 1.89
CA ILE A 321 21.45 11.49 1.93
C ILE A 321 20.48 11.89 0.84
N ALA A 322 19.54 12.79 1.17
CA ALA A 322 18.60 13.30 0.19
C ALA A 322 18.45 14.82 0.28
N ILE A 323 18.11 15.41 -0.86
CA ILE A 323 17.80 16.84 -1.01
C ILE A 323 16.55 16.98 -1.88
N ALA A 324 15.65 17.88 -1.53
CA ALA A 324 14.49 18.20 -2.36
C ALA A 324 14.24 19.70 -2.41
N TYR A 325 13.91 20.20 -3.60
CA TYR A 325 13.47 21.56 -3.84
C TYR A 325 12.10 21.55 -4.53
N THR A 326 11.12 22.17 -3.91
CA THR A 326 9.74 22.24 -4.42
C THR A 326 9.41 23.66 -4.87
N MET A 327 8.85 23.79 -6.08
CA MET A 327 8.43 25.06 -6.65
C MET A 327 7.06 24.90 -7.32
N GLY A 328 6.01 25.27 -6.60
CA GLY A 328 4.64 25.05 -7.07
C GLY A 328 4.34 23.56 -7.24
N SER A 329 3.96 23.14 -8.43
CA SER A 329 3.67 21.73 -8.76
C SER A 329 4.90 20.94 -9.24
N MET A 330 6.09 21.55 -9.23
CA MET A 330 7.36 20.90 -9.59
C MET A 330 8.20 20.60 -8.35
N LYS A 331 8.75 19.39 -8.26
CA LYS A 331 9.77 19.00 -7.27
C LYS A 331 11.02 18.51 -8.01
N ILE A 332 12.17 19.01 -7.61
CA ILE A 332 13.48 18.47 -8.00
C ILE A 332 14.05 17.81 -6.75
N ALA A 333 14.41 16.55 -6.86
CA ALA A 333 14.97 15.79 -5.76
C ALA A 333 16.26 15.09 -6.20
N GLY A 334 17.10 14.80 -5.24
CA GLY A 334 18.27 13.95 -5.43
C GLY A 334 18.52 13.14 -4.17
N ASN A 335 18.92 11.90 -4.35
CA ASN A 335 19.33 11.02 -3.26
C ASN A 335 20.58 10.24 -3.67
N ARG A 336 21.39 9.92 -2.68
CA ARG A 336 22.48 8.96 -2.78
C ARG A 336 22.37 8.01 -1.62
N ASN A 337 22.25 6.74 -1.94
CA ASN A 337 22.09 5.65 -1.01
C ASN A 337 23.22 4.64 -1.22
N GLU A 338 23.72 4.10 -0.12
CA GLU A 338 24.78 3.09 -0.09
C GLU A 338 24.38 1.98 0.88
N VAL A 339 24.73 0.74 0.55
CA VAL A 339 24.51 -0.41 1.43
C VAL A 339 25.72 -1.33 1.41
N SER A 340 26.05 -1.88 2.55
CA SER A 340 27.07 -2.94 2.71
C SER A 340 26.42 -4.24 3.18
N ASN A 341 26.99 -5.38 2.77
CA ASN A 341 26.48 -6.72 3.03
C ASN A 341 25.04 -6.93 2.57
N ASN A 342 24.74 -6.41 1.40
CA ASN A 342 23.42 -6.36 0.81
C ASN A 342 22.75 -7.75 0.77
N ASP A 343 21.47 -7.81 1.11
CA ASP A 343 20.59 -8.99 1.06
C ASP A 343 21.20 -10.26 1.70
N ASN A 344 21.64 -10.16 2.97
CA ASN A 344 22.23 -11.27 3.71
C ASN A 344 23.53 -11.82 3.09
N SER A 345 24.22 -11.03 2.28
CA SER A 345 25.43 -11.45 1.55
C SER A 345 26.65 -10.67 2.01
N ALA A 346 27.43 -11.26 2.92
CA ALA A 346 28.64 -10.60 3.46
C ALA A 346 29.64 -10.21 2.35
N GLY A 347 30.02 -8.94 2.32
CA GLY A 347 30.95 -8.37 1.37
C GLY A 347 30.35 -7.90 0.05
N THR A 348 29.04 -8.02 -0.13
CA THR A 348 28.32 -7.45 -1.27
C THR A 348 27.88 -6.04 -0.91
N ASN A 349 28.29 -5.06 -1.69
CA ASN A 349 27.94 -3.65 -1.49
C ASN A 349 27.25 -3.12 -2.74
N ASP A 350 26.43 -2.12 -2.54
CA ASP A 350 25.72 -1.44 -3.63
C ASP A 350 25.61 0.06 -3.32
N GLU A 351 25.58 0.88 -4.36
CA GLU A 351 25.39 2.34 -4.25
C GLU A 351 24.58 2.88 -5.42
N MET A 352 23.67 3.81 -5.14
CA MET A 352 22.87 4.47 -6.16
C MET A 352 22.80 5.97 -5.93
N THR A 353 22.85 6.74 -7.02
CA THR A 353 22.55 8.17 -7.03
C THR A 353 21.45 8.44 -8.03
N GLU A 354 20.36 9.06 -7.58
CA GLU A 354 19.27 9.48 -8.43
C GLU A 354 19.06 10.99 -8.39
N ILE A 355 18.73 11.59 -9.54
CA ILE A 355 18.18 12.92 -9.65
C ILE A 355 16.81 12.81 -10.33
N ALA A 356 15.80 13.33 -9.68
CA ALA A 356 14.41 13.23 -10.11
C ALA A 356 13.79 14.61 -10.30
N VAL A 357 13.01 14.78 -11.37
CA VAL A 357 12.17 15.96 -11.60
C VAL A 357 10.74 15.49 -11.75
N SER A 358 9.87 15.91 -10.86
CA SER A 358 8.44 15.54 -10.89
C SER A 358 7.54 16.75 -11.09
N PHE A 359 6.41 16.49 -11.73
CA PHE A 359 5.32 17.46 -11.94
C PHE A 359 4.01 16.82 -11.51
N ALA A 360 3.28 17.51 -10.62
CA ALA A 360 1.91 17.14 -10.23
C ALA A 360 0.88 17.94 -11.04
N PHE A 361 -0.24 17.29 -11.43
CA PHE A 361 -1.34 17.90 -12.19
C PHE A 361 -2.70 17.23 -11.87
#